data_37b10e86ae7acd1413d8f72f8d284056
#
_entry.id   37b10e86ae7acd1413d8f72f8d284056
#
_cell.length_a   1.000
_cell.length_b   1.000
_cell.length_c   1.000
_cell.angle_alpha   90.00
_cell.angle_beta   90.00
_cell.angle_gamma   90.00
#
_symmetry.space_group_name_H-M   'P 1'
#
loop_
_entity.id
_entity.type
_entity.pdbx_description
1 polymer ?
#
loop_
_entity_poly.entity_id
_entity_poly.type
_entity_poly.pdbx_seq_one_letter_code
_entity_poly.pdbx_strand_id
1 'polypeptide(L)'
;MHCICHVLSGAALPLARRLREALATTPWRSPAGEALSECRLSAPQRFAPEDCRPFAAIKDAARQAAGFPQIFVGATGIAVRAMAPLLEHKSTDAPVLVISPDGRFVISLLAGHWGGGNSLCRHVAALLDAVPVITTATDCGERPALDLFLRAAGLRILDWDQLPPAQACWLEGRPLPLWDPCGAVADGEGGTFLRQEDLPEQDGPALCVHWRRLPARQGRLRVALPSLVLGLGCRKGIPAPLVATAVEGLLLRHGLEPQALTALATVTEKAQEPALQELSRRLGLPLLTFDAAELAAVTTPHPSTAAGERFGCTPFSVCEAACLLAARQMGTTGATTPGDEGTLPVSRGRLKDGPLAERANESETDGTGAPVARLLVEKTKVAGQLTLAVALSDRGLRRNDD
;
A
#
# COMPACT_ATOMS: atom_id res chain seq x y z
N MET A 1 13.92 7.84 -2.94
CA MET A 1 13.22 8.90 -2.14
C MET A 1 14.25 9.79 -1.43
N HIS A 2 13.94 11.07 -1.14
CA HIS A 2 14.79 11.96 -0.35
C HIS A 2 13.98 12.60 0.79
N CYS A 3 14.67 13.06 1.84
CA CYS A 3 14.08 13.91 2.89
C CYS A 3 14.66 15.34 2.84
N ILE A 4 13.94 16.26 3.45
CA ILE A 4 14.40 17.63 3.62
C ILE A 4 14.73 17.88 5.10
N CYS A 5 15.96 18.28 5.39
CA CYS A 5 16.41 18.63 6.73
C CYS A 5 16.50 20.14 6.89
N HIS A 6 15.62 20.71 7.68
CA HIS A 6 15.52 22.15 7.99
C HIS A 6 16.40 22.47 9.21
N VAL A 7 17.51 23.15 8.98
CA VAL A 7 18.47 23.53 10.02
C VAL A 7 18.10 24.92 10.54
N LEU A 8 17.64 25.04 11.78
CA LEU A 8 17.08 26.28 12.32
C LEU A 8 18.13 27.21 12.99
N SER A 9 19.35 26.72 13.22
CA SER A 9 20.47 27.51 13.74
C SER A 9 21.78 27.09 13.11
N GLY A 10 22.74 28.01 12.98
CA GLY A 10 24.06 27.72 12.43
C GLY A 10 24.83 26.68 13.26
N ALA A 11 24.62 26.66 14.57
CA ALA A 11 25.24 25.65 15.48
C ALA A 11 24.78 24.22 15.20
N ALA A 12 23.61 24.01 14.57
CA ALA A 12 23.07 22.69 14.24
C ALA A 12 23.57 22.15 12.87
N LEU A 13 24.28 22.95 12.07
CA LEU A 13 24.80 22.52 10.76
C LEU A 13 25.68 21.27 10.81
N PRO A 14 26.67 21.14 11.76
CA PRO A 14 27.46 19.94 11.83
C PRO A 14 26.62 18.68 12.07
N LEU A 15 25.59 18.74 12.92
CA LEU A 15 24.69 17.65 13.19
C LEU A 15 23.88 17.26 11.93
N ALA A 16 23.36 18.23 11.21
CA ALA A 16 22.60 17.99 9.98
C ALA A 16 23.47 17.36 8.86
N ARG A 17 24.74 17.78 8.75
CA ARG A 17 25.69 17.18 7.80
C ARG A 17 26.02 15.73 8.18
N ARG A 18 26.27 15.46 9.46
CA ARG A 18 26.47 14.09 9.98
C ARG A 18 25.27 13.20 9.65
N LEU A 19 24.04 13.70 9.84
CA LEU A 19 22.84 12.96 9.47
C LEU A 19 22.77 12.67 7.96
N ARG A 20 23.07 13.67 7.11
CA ARG A 20 23.08 13.50 5.65
C ARG A 20 24.07 12.40 5.21
N GLU A 21 25.27 12.42 5.75
CA GLU A 21 26.31 11.42 5.47
C GLU A 21 25.90 10.02 5.96
N ALA A 22 25.32 9.93 7.15
CA ALA A 22 24.87 8.67 7.73
C ALA A 22 23.72 8.05 6.94
N LEU A 23 22.73 8.86 6.49
CA LEU A 23 21.63 8.37 5.64
C LEU A 23 22.09 7.92 4.26
N ALA A 24 23.15 8.52 3.71
CA ALA A 24 23.72 8.10 2.44
C ALA A 24 24.38 6.73 2.52
N THR A 25 24.99 6.41 3.66
CA THR A 25 25.66 5.10 3.90
C THR A 25 24.69 4.03 4.41
N THR A 26 23.69 4.43 5.19
CA THR A 26 22.72 3.51 5.80
C THR A 26 21.30 4.03 5.53
N PRO A 27 20.72 3.71 4.34
CA PRO A 27 19.40 4.20 3.95
C PRO A 27 18.28 3.63 4.83
N TRP A 28 17.30 4.48 5.16
CA TRP A 28 16.05 3.99 5.72
C TRP A 28 15.11 3.53 4.60
N ARG A 29 14.31 2.47 4.88
CA ARG A 29 13.25 2.03 3.98
C ARG A 29 11.88 2.45 4.50
N SER A 30 11.12 3.10 3.63
CA SER A 30 9.74 3.47 3.93
C SER A 30 8.85 2.22 4.06
N PRO A 31 7.68 2.34 4.69
CA PRO A 31 6.70 1.27 4.70
C PRO A 31 6.21 0.84 3.31
N ALA A 32 6.41 1.66 2.27
CA ALA A 32 6.16 1.33 0.87
C ALA A 32 7.38 0.69 0.16
N GLY A 33 8.47 0.41 0.92
CA GLY A 33 9.69 -0.22 0.39
C GLY A 33 10.69 0.74 -0.27
N GLU A 34 10.38 2.04 -0.38
CA GLU A 34 11.27 3.02 -0.99
C GLU A 34 12.47 3.35 -0.08
N ALA A 35 13.68 3.33 -0.64
CA ALA A 35 14.89 3.69 0.10
C ALA A 35 15.05 5.21 0.20
N LEU A 36 15.22 5.73 1.43
CA LEU A 36 15.59 7.11 1.72
C LEU A 36 17.10 7.15 2.00
N SER A 37 17.87 7.53 0.99
CA SER A 37 19.34 7.62 1.02
C SER A 37 19.86 9.05 0.82
N GLU A 38 18.99 9.99 0.45
CA GLU A 38 19.35 11.39 0.19
C GLU A 38 18.69 12.30 1.23
N CYS A 39 19.50 13.17 1.86
CA CYS A 39 19.04 14.20 2.78
C CYS A 39 19.48 15.56 2.25
N ARG A 40 18.52 16.39 1.83
CA ARG A 40 18.76 17.75 1.34
C ARG A 40 18.66 18.72 2.48
N LEU A 41 19.72 19.51 2.69
CA LEU A 41 19.75 20.50 3.76
C LEU A 41 19.10 21.81 3.31
N SER A 42 18.38 22.46 4.20
CA SER A 42 17.89 23.83 4.02
C SER A 42 18.09 24.65 5.28
N ALA A 43 18.42 25.94 5.12
CA ALA A 43 18.74 26.84 6.23
C ALA A 43 18.24 28.27 5.96
N PRO A 44 17.98 29.07 7.01
CA PRO A 44 17.69 30.51 6.85
C PRO A 44 18.77 31.23 6.05
N GLN A 45 18.37 32.08 5.13
CA GLN A 45 19.28 32.88 4.24
C GLN A 45 20.43 33.57 4.99
N ARG A 46 20.19 34.04 6.22
CA ARG A 46 21.18 34.78 7.04
C ARG A 46 22.44 33.97 7.38
N PHE A 47 22.41 32.62 7.28
CA PHE A 47 23.56 31.76 7.59
C PHE A 47 23.65 30.53 6.70
N ALA A 48 22.83 30.41 5.65
CA ALA A 48 22.81 29.26 4.75
C ALA A 48 24.16 29.14 4.02
N PRO A 49 24.93 28.05 4.23
CA PRO A 49 26.11 27.76 3.43
C PRO A 49 25.73 27.25 2.03
N GLU A 50 26.70 27.14 1.12
CA GLU A 50 26.48 26.73 -0.27
C GLU A 50 25.84 25.33 -0.41
N ASP A 51 26.10 24.44 0.54
CA ASP A 51 25.52 23.09 0.55
C ASP A 51 24.10 23.01 1.14
N CYS A 52 23.50 24.15 1.47
CA CYS A 52 22.13 24.27 1.98
C CYS A 52 21.26 25.14 1.07
N ARG A 53 20.03 24.67 0.81
CA ARG A 53 19.03 25.50 0.15
C ARG A 53 18.59 26.66 1.07
N PRO A 54 18.75 27.92 0.69
CA PRO A 54 18.34 29.03 1.54
C PRO A 54 16.83 29.20 1.57
N PHE A 55 16.28 29.63 2.73
CA PHE A 55 14.88 30.04 2.86
C PHE A 55 14.74 31.35 3.66
N ALA A 56 13.72 32.14 3.34
CA ALA A 56 13.38 33.36 4.07
C ALA A 56 12.52 33.03 5.30
N ALA A 57 11.49 32.18 5.14
CA ALA A 57 10.60 31.73 6.20
C ALA A 57 10.49 30.21 6.23
N ILE A 58 10.53 29.63 7.42
CA ILE A 58 10.45 28.17 7.60
C ILE A 58 9.10 27.58 7.13
N LYS A 59 8.01 28.34 7.23
CA LYS A 59 6.68 27.92 6.72
C LYS A 59 6.69 27.69 5.22
N ASP A 60 7.40 28.53 4.46
CA ASP A 60 7.49 28.39 3.00
C ASP A 60 8.42 27.24 2.62
N ALA A 61 9.52 27.06 3.36
CA ALA A 61 10.40 25.92 3.18
C ALA A 61 9.67 24.59 3.43
N ALA A 62 8.89 24.50 4.51
CA ALA A 62 8.08 23.33 4.84
C ALA A 62 7.00 23.06 3.77
N ARG A 63 6.34 24.10 3.26
CA ARG A 63 5.34 23.97 2.16
C ARG A 63 5.98 23.45 0.87
N GLN A 64 7.17 23.94 0.50
CA GLN A 64 7.89 23.45 -0.67
C GLN A 64 8.36 22.00 -0.54
N ALA A 65 8.48 21.51 0.68
CA ALA A 65 8.85 20.15 1.02
C ALA A 65 7.62 19.24 1.27
N ALA A 66 6.39 19.71 1.03
CA ALA A 66 5.18 18.91 1.19
C ALA A 66 5.25 17.61 0.38
N GLY A 67 4.78 16.50 0.98
CA GLY A 67 4.85 15.17 0.37
C GLY A 67 6.19 14.43 0.57
N PHE A 68 7.24 15.09 1.07
CA PHE A 68 8.50 14.45 1.44
C PHE A 68 8.66 14.36 2.95
N PRO A 69 9.39 13.34 3.49
CA PRO A 69 9.79 13.32 4.88
C PRO A 69 10.57 14.59 5.25
N GLN A 70 10.19 15.24 6.36
CA GLN A 70 10.83 16.45 6.83
C GLN A 70 11.46 16.24 8.20
N ILE A 71 12.68 16.74 8.38
CA ILE A 71 13.43 16.67 9.62
C ILE A 71 13.80 18.09 10.03
N PHE A 72 13.35 18.52 11.21
CA PHE A 72 13.69 19.84 11.76
C PHE A 72 14.78 19.69 12.81
N VAL A 73 15.92 20.36 12.65
CA VAL A 73 16.95 20.44 13.69
C VAL A 73 16.77 21.73 14.44
N GLY A 74 16.10 21.66 15.61
CA GLY A 74 15.73 22.82 16.39
C GLY A 74 14.58 22.59 17.39
N ALA A 75 13.94 23.66 17.82
CA ALA A 75 12.85 23.59 18.80
C ALA A 75 11.56 23.02 18.17
N THR A 76 10.93 22.04 18.82
CA THR A 76 9.68 21.38 18.39
C THR A 76 8.55 22.36 18.09
N GLY A 77 8.40 23.44 18.90
CA GLY A 77 7.36 24.45 18.68
C GLY A 77 7.50 25.21 17.36
N ILE A 78 8.70 25.31 16.79
CA ILE A 78 8.91 25.91 15.45
C ILE A 78 8.40 24.94 14.38
N ALA A 79 8.74 23.67 14.48
CA ALA A 79 8.26 22.63 13.57
C ALA A 79 6.72 22.54 13.57
N VAL A 80 6.10 22.53 14.75
CA VAL A 80 4.62 22.51 14.91
C VAL A 80 3.99 23.69 14.16
N ARG A 81 4.49 24.93 14.38
CA ARG A 81 3.93 26.13 13.71
C ARG A 81 4.18 26.15 12.21
N ALA A 82 5.25 25.51 11.73
CA ALA A 82 5.52 25.39 10.30
C ALA A 82 4.61 24.37 9.64
N MET A 83 4.35 23.24 10.29
CA MET A 83 3.60 22.13 9.75
C MET A 83 2.08 22.26 9.90
N ALA A 84 1.58 22.87 10.98
CA ALA A 84 0.15 22.96 11.27
C ALA A 84 -0.74 23.38 10.09
N PRO A 85 -0.39 24.40 9.27
CA PRO A 85 -1.20 24.81 8.13
C PRO A 85 -1.09 23.89 6.90
N LEU A 86 -0.26 22.85 6.95
CA LEU A 86 0.03 21.93 5.84
C LEU A 86 -0.54 20.54 6.08
N LEU A 87 -1.11 20.28 7.26
CA LEU A 87 -1.65 18.97 7.61
C LEU A 87 -2.99 18.75 6.91
N GLU A 88 -3.12 17.60 6.27
CA GLU A 88 -4.33 17.17 5.60
C GLU A 88 -4.94 15.95 6.28
N HIS A 89 -4.25 14.81 6.24
CA HIS A 89 -4.76 13.59 6.84
C HIS A 89 -3.62 12.62 7.20
N LYS A 90 -3.77 11.91 8.33
CA LYS A 90 -2.77 10.95 8.85
C LYS A 90 -2.36 9.83 7.89
N SER A 91 -3.18 9.55 6.86
CA SER A 91 -2.89 8.52 5.83
C SER A 91 -2.09 9.06 4.63
N THR A 92 -2.03 10.39 4.46
CA THR A 92 -1.36 11.05 3.33
C THR A 92 -0.19 11.91 3.75
N ASP A 93 -0.19 12.38 5.00
CA ASP A 93 0.89 13.23 5.51
C ASP A 93 2.22 12.47 5.57
N ALA A 94 3.26 13.11 5.07
CA ALA A 94 4.62 12.57 5.14
C ALA A 94 5.17 12.62 6.57
N PRO A 95 6.14 11.75 6.94
CA PRO A 95 6.77 11.75 8.26
C PRO A 95 7.43 13.09 8.58
N VAL A 96 7.25 13.56 9.82
CA VAL A 96 7.95 14.73 10.33
C VAL A 96 8.67 14.37 11.63
N LEU A 97 9.97 14.58 11.64
CA LEU A 97 10.83 14.43 12.82
C LEU A 97 11.34 15.77 13.31
N VAL A 98 11.64 15.83 14.60
CA VAL A 98 12.39 16.94 15.20
C VAL A 98 13.60 16.39 15.93
N ILE A 99 14.79 16.93 15.61
CA ILE A 99 16.02 16.64 16.34
C ILE A 99 16.30 17.83 17.25
N SER A 100 16.55 17.57 18.54
CA SER A 100 16.94 18.62 19.48
C SER A 100 18.25 19.29 19.04
N PRO A 101 18.48 20.59 19.34
CA PRO A 101 19.66 21.31 18.87
C PRO A 101 21.00 20.69 19.30
N ASP A 102 21.01 19.99 20.42
CA ASP A 102 22.17 19.26 20.97
C ASP A 102 22.30 17.82 20.40
N GLY A 103 21.37 17.37 19.55
CA GLY A 103 21.37 16.05 18.93
C GLY A 103 20.99 14.88 19.85
N ARG A 104 20.59 15.15 21.11
CA ARG A 104 20.30 14.09 22.09
C ARG A 104 18.99 13.37 21.86
N PHE A 105 17.99 14.04 21.27
CA PHE A 105 16.65 13.51 21.10
C PHE A 105 16.22 13.60 19.63
N VAL A 106 15.62 12.51 19.15
CA VAL A 106 14.90 12.48 17.86
C VAL A 106 13.43 12.20 18.16
N ILE A 107 12.56 13.14 17.81
CA ILE A 107 11.14 13.13 18.17
C ILE A 107 10.33 12.79 16.92
N SER A 108 9.49 11.76 16.97
CA SER A 108 8.48 11.46 15.96
C SER A 108 7.30 12.42 16.16
N LEU A 109 7.19 13.45 15.31
CA LEU A 109 6.20 14.50 15.49
C LEU A 109 4.89 14.19 14.76
N LEU A 110 4.94 13.72 13.51
CA LEU A 110 3.78 13.47 12.66
C LEU A 110 3.94 12.19 11.85
N ALA A 111 2.80 11.62 11.43
CA ALA A 111 2.71 10.42 10.59
C ALA A 111 3.49 9.22 11.17
N GLY A 112 3.44 9.03 12.50
CA GLY A 112 4.24 8.06 13.24
C GLY A 112 4.08 6.63 12.74
N HIS A 113 2.85 6.17 12.55
CA HIS A 113 2.53 4.79 12.12
C HIS A 113 2.50 4.66 10.60
N TRP A 114 1.45 5.16 9.99
CA TRP A 114 1.18 4.95 8.57
C TRP A 114 2.26 5.53 7.66
N GLY A 115 2.72 6.73 7.93
CA GLY A 115 3.82 7.36 7.20
C GLY A 115 5.20 6.79 7.52
N GLY A 116 5.33 5.94 8.57
CA GLY A 116 6.60 5.37 9.00
C GLY A 116 7.47 6.29 9.85
N GLY A 117 6.91 7.39 10.38
CA GLY A 117 7.65 8.35 11.21
C GLY A 117 8.32 7.73 12.43
N ASN A 118 7.68 6.75 13.09
CA ASN A 118 8.26 6.06 14.25
C ASN A 118 9.47 5.19 13.87
N SER A 119 9.40 4.47 12.75
CA SER A 119 10.53 3.68 12.26
C SER A 119 11.67 4.57 11.76
N LEU A 120 11.36 5.67 11.06
CA LEU A 120 12.35 6.67 10.66
C LEU A 120 12.99 7.34 11.89
N CYS A 121 12.21 7.63 12.93
CA CYS A 121 12.70 8.19 14.20
C CYS A 121 13.72 7.25 14.86
N ARG A 122 13.42 5.96 14.98
CA ARG A 122 14.37 4.96 15.52
C ARG A 122 15.62 4.86 14.67
N HIS A 123 15.48 4.86 13.36
CA HIS A 123 16.61 4.78 12.42
C HIS A 123 17.52 6.01 12.54
N VAL A 124 16.95 7.23 12.47
CA VAL A 124 17.74 8.47 12.63
C VAL A 124 18.38 8.58 14.01
N ALA A 125 17.67 8.17 15.07
CA ALA A 125 18.22 8.14 16.41
C ALA A 125 19.44 7.20 16.52
N ALA A 126 19.36 6.00 15.94
CA ALA A 126 20.47 5.05 15.90
C ALA A 126 21.68 5.62 15.13
N LEU A 127 21.46 6.30 14.00
CA LEU A 127 22.53 6.95 13.21
C LEU A 127 23.24 8.06 13.97
N LEU A 128 22.54 8.75 14.85
CA LEU A 128 23.04 9.90 15.60
C LEU A 128 23.46 9.58 17.04
N ASP A 129 23.32 8.32 17.47
CA ASP A 129 23.51 7.94 18.88
C ASP A 129 22.61 8.80 19.81
N ALA A 130 21.35 8.95 19.43
CA ALA A 130 20.35 9.78 20.11
C ALA A 130 19.22 8.91 20.70
N VAL A 131 18.44 9.51 21.58
CA VAL A 131 17.26 8.87 22.17
C VAL A 131 16.05 9.09 21.28
N PRO A 132 15.39 8.04 20.76
CA PRO A 132 14.13 8.19 20.03
C PRO A 132 12.99 8.50 20.99
N VAL A 133 12.23 9.56 20.71
CA VAL A 133 11.05 9.96 21.47
C VAL A 133 9.81 9.65 20.63
N ILE A 134 9.12 8.59 21.01
CA ILE A 134 7.90 8.10 20.37
C ILE A 134 6.80 8.09 21.42
N THR A 135 5.69 8.79 21.16
CA THR A 135 4.62 9.02 22.15
C THR A 135 3.29 8.40 21.76
N THR A 136 3.25 7.62 20.69
CA THR A 136 2.03 6.96 20.24
C THR A 136 1.64 5.83 21.20
N ALA A 137 0.39 5.81 21.66
CA ALA A 137 -0.11 4.84 22.65
C ALA A 137 0.10 3.37 22.21
N THR A 138 0.08 3.12 20.91
CA THR A 138 0.26 1.80 20.31
C THR A 138 1.71 1.29 20.32
N ASP A 139 2.70 2.18 20.44
CA ASP A 139 4.10 1.78 20.62
C ASP A 139 4.45 1.44 22.06
N CYS A 140 3.56 1.81 23.01
CA CYS A 140 3.70 1.50 24.45
C CYS A 140 2.88 0.26 24.86
N GLY A 141 2.04 -0.29 23.96
CA GLY A 141 1.16 -1.43 24.21
C GLY A 141 1.70 -2.75 23.67
N GLU A 142 1.14 -3.86 24.14
CA GLU A 142 1.49 -5.22 23.70
C GLU A 142 0.98 -5.55 22.27
N ARG A 143 0.06 -4.73 21.72
CA ARG A 143 -0.56 -4.94 20.41
C ARG A 143 -0.18 -3.84 19.43
N PRO A 144 0.13 -4.21 18.16
CA PRO A 144 0.34 -3.22 17.11
C PRO A 144 -0.95 -2.43 16.85
N ALA A 145 -0.85 -1.22 16.32
CA ALA A 145 -2.00 -0.48 15.84
C ALA A 145 -2.79 -1.28 14.81
N LEU A 146 -4.13 -1.19 14.83
CA LEU A 146 -4.99 -1.94 13.91
C LEU A 146 -4.68 -1.61 12.44
N ASP A 147 -4.37 -0.35 12.13
CA ASP A 147 -3.98 0.08 10.78
C ASP A 147 -2.66 -0.58 10.33
N LEU A 148 -1.67 -0.71 11.22
CA LEU A 148 -0.42 -1.43 10.93
C LEU A 148 -0.66 -2.93 10.75
N PHE A 149 -1.51 -3.52 11.58
CA PHE A 149 -1.89 -4.93 11.45
C PHE A 149 -2.56 -5.19 10.09
N LEU A 150 -3.55 -4.39 9.70
CA LEU A 150 -4.24 -4.49 8.42
C LEU A 150 -3.27 -4.28 7.23
N ARG A 151 -2.36 -3.33 7.37
CA ARG A 151 -1.32 -3.08 6.36
C ARG A 151 -0.35 -4.25 6.23
N ALA A 152 0.12 -4.82 7.34
CA ALA A 152 0.99 -6.01 7.32
C ALA A 152 0.29 -7.21 6.68
N ALA A 153 -1.04 -7.33 6.84
CA ALA A 153 -1.88 -8.28 6.10
C ALA A 153 -2.08 -7.89 4.63
N GLY A 154 -1.49 -6.78 4.14
CA GLY A 154 -1.63 -6.28 2.77
C GLY A 154 -3.04 -5.81 2.44
N LEU A 155 -3.78 -5.33 3.40
CA LEU A 155 -5.14 -4.81 3.29
C LEU A 155 -5.13 -3.27 3.18
N ARG A 156 -6.18 -2.68 2.59
CA ARG A 156 -6.28 -1.23 2.37
C ARG A 156 -7.51 -0.65 3.06
N ILE A 157 -7.32 0.24 4.02
CA ILE A 157 -8.40 0.91 4.75
C ILE A 157 -9.11 1.90 3.81
N LEU A 158 -10.45 1.81 3.73
CA LEU A 158 -11.29 2.70 2.95
C LEU A 158 -11.85 3.86 3.78
N ASP A 159 -12.26 3.57 5.02
CA ASP A 159 -12.95 4.53 5.91
C ASP A 159 -12.07 4.90 7.10
N TRP A 160 -11.18 5.85 6.91
CA TRP A 160 -10.24 6.29 7.95
C TRP A 160 -10.93 6.97 9.14
N ASP A 161 -12.12 7.55 8.95
CA ASP A 161 -12.97 8.12 9.97
C ASP A 161 -13.61 7.06 10.88
N GLN A 162 -13.77 5.82 10.39
CA GLN A 162 -14.28 4.69 11.15
C GLN A 162 -13.18 3.88 11.86
N LEU A 163 -11.90 4.17 11.57
CA LEU A 163 -10.78 3.48 12.22
C LEU A 163 -10.67 3.72 13.73
N PRO A 164 -10.84 4.95 14.29
CA PRO A 164 -10.64 5.19 15.72
C PRO A 164 -11.49 4.32 16.63
N PRO A 165 -12.81 4.13 16.44
CA PRO A 165 -13.60 3.24 17.31
C PRO A 165 -13.20 1.77 17.19
N ALA A 166 -12.84 1.28 15.99
CA ALA A 166 -12.33 -0.08 15.79
C ALA A 166 -10.96 -0.27 16.45
N GLN A 167 -10.08 0.72 16.33
CA GLN A 167 -8.77 0.77 16.99
C GLN A 167 -8.89 0.73 18.52
N ALA A 168 -9.86 1.45 19.10
CA ALA A 168 -10.09 1.43 20.54
C ALA A 168 -10.49 0.03 21.01
N CYS A 169 -11.44 -0.64 20.33
CA CYS A 169 -11.80 -2.03 20.64
C CYS A 169 -10.59 -2.96 20.58
N TRP A 170 -9.78 -2.84 19.52
CA TRP A 170 -8.59 -3.64 19.29
C TRP A 170 -7.56 -3.48 20.41
N LEU A 171 -7.24 -2.23 20.80
CA LEU A 171 -6.23 -1.94 21.83
C LEU A 171 -6.68 -2.31 23.23
N GLU A 172 -7.97 -2.17 23.53
CA GLU A 172 -8.57 -2.55 24.80
C GLU A 172 -8.79 -4.06 24.95
N GLY A 173 -8.48 -4.85 23.88
CA GLY A 173 -8.69 -6.29 23.87
C GLY A 173 -10.16 -6.70 23.85
N ARG A 174 -11.07 -5.77 23.55
CA ARG A 174 -12.49 -6.09 23.35
C ARG A 174 -12.70 -6.83 22.03
N PRO A 175 -13.61 -7.83 21.97
CA PRO A 175 -13.92 -8.51 20.74
C PRO A 175 -14.39 -7.53 19.66
N LEU A 176 -13.71 -7.53 18.50
CA LEU A 176 -14.06 -6.73 17.33
C LEU A 176 -14.78 -7.64 16.31
N PRO A 177 -16.08 -7.37 16.01
CA PRO A 177 -16.77 -8.09 14.95
C PRO A 177 -16.02 -8.01 13.64
N LEU A 178 -15.77 -9.18 13.02
CA LEU A 178 -15.05 -9.32 11.75
C LEU A 178 -15.90 -10.08 10.73
N TRP A 179 -16.25 -9.41 9.66
CA TRP A 179 -16.77 -10.05 8.46
C TRP A 179 -15.68 -10.11 7.40
N ASP A 180 -15.20 -11.30 7.14
CA ASP A 180 -14.10 -11.60 6.21
C ASP A 180 -14.37 -12.96 5.55
N PRO A 181 -15.27 -13.01 4.56
CA PRO A 181 -15.61 -14.27 3.89
C PRO A 181 -14.46 -14.88 3.10
N CYS A 182 -13.44 -14.10 2.77
CA CYS A 182 -12.25 -14.57 2.05
C CYS A 182 -11.15 -15.12 2.98
N GLY A 183 -11.29 -14.95 4.32
CA GLY A 183 -10.29 -15.42 5.27
C GLY A 183 -8.94 -14.72 5.15
N ALA A 184 -8.94 -13.44 4.73
CA ALA A 184 -7.74 -12.65 4.51
C ALA A 184 -7.06 -12.21 5.81
N VAL A 185 -7.83 -12.16 6.92
CA VAL A 185 -7.37 -11.80 8.25
C VAL A 185 -7.12 -13.07 9.04
N ALA A 186 -5.85 -13.33 9.38
CA ALA A 186 -5.51 -14.45 10.26
C ALA A 186 -6.03 -14.22 11.68
N ASP A 187 -6.44 -15.28 12.36
CA ASP A 187 -6.73 -15.23 13.78
C ASP A 187 -5.42 -14.98 14.52
N GLY A 188 -5.26 -13.76 15.05
CA GLY A 188 -4.11 -13.40 15.86
C GLY A 188 -4.12 -14.15 17.19
N GLU A 189 -2.94 -14.38 17.80
CA GLU A 189 -2.83 -14.88 19.17
C GLU A 189 -3.61 -13.92 20.10
N GLY A 190 -4.69 -14.43 20.70
CA GLY A 190 -5.50 -13.68 21.67
C GLY A 190 -6.98 -13.46 21.35
N GLY A 191 -7.54 -14.07 20.28
CA GLY A 191 -9.01 -14.16 20.09
C GLY A 191 -9.75 -12.81 20.02
N THR A 192 -9.14 -11.79 19.40
CA THR A 192 -9.68 -10.42 19.40
C THR A 192 -10.77 -10.21 18.34
N PHE A 193 -10.88 -11.10 17.35
CA PHE A 193 -11.91 -11.02 16.32
C PHE A 193 -13.09 -11.95 16.65
N LEU A 194 -14.29 -11.37 16.59
CA LEU A 194 -15.54 -12.12 16.61
C LEU A 194 -16.01 -12.30 15.17
N ARG A 195 -15.71 -13.45 14.56
CA ARG A 195 -16.08 -13.73 13.16
C ARG A 195 -17.58 -13.74 12.98
N GLN A 196 -18.04 -13.10 11.92
CA GLN A 196 -19.45 -13.01 11.52
C GLN A 196 -19.62 -13.74 10.18
N GLU A 197 -20.68 -14.53 10.04
CA GLU A 197 -21.06 -15.15 8.77
C GLU A 197 -21.69 -14.12 7.83
N ASP A 198 -22.51 -13.24 8.38
CA ASP A 198 -23.19 -12.16 7.64
C ASP A 198 -22.54 -10.80 7.84
N LEU A 199 -22.75 -9.90 6.88
CA LEU A 199 -22.28 -8.53 6.97
C LEU A 199 -22.95 -7.82 8.16
N PRO A 200 -22.17 -7.31 9.14
CA PRO A 200 -22.71 -6.70 10.34
C PRO A 200 -23.68 -5.56 10.05
N GLU A 201 -24.91 -5.69 10.54
CA GLU A 201 -25.95 -4.64 10.43
C GLU A 201 -26.15 -3.84 11.71
N GLN A 202 -25.53 -4.27 12.82
CA GLN A 202 -25.62 -3.60 14.11
C GLN A 202 -24.79 -2.32 14.14
N ASP A 203 -25.24 -1.35 14.94
CA ASP A 203 -24.48 -0.14 15.23
C ASP A 203 -23.33 -0.49 16.18
N GLY A 204 -22.12 -0.06 15.83
CA GLY A 204 -20.91 -0.32 16.58
C GLY A 204 -19.71 -0.61 15.70
N PRO A 205 -18.49 -0.63 16.27
CA PRO A 205 -17.30 -0.89 15.49
C PRO A 205 -17.28 -2.33 14.98
N ALA A 206 -17.13 -2.47 13.67
CA ALA A 206 -16.99 -3.75 12.98
C ALA A 206 -15.98 -3.63 11.85
N LEU A 207 -15.14 -4.64 11.65
CA LEU A 207 -14.19 -4.75 10.56
C LEU A 207 -14.80 -5.57 9.42
N CYS A 208 -14.87 -5.00 8.22
CA CYS A 208 -15.42 -5.67 7.04
C CYS A 208 -14.41 -5.68 5.91
N VAL A 209 -13.91 -6.87 5.57
CA VAL A 209 -12.85 -7.09 4.58
C VAL A 209 -13.40 -7.77 3.35
N HIS A 210 -13.31 -7.12 2.18
CA HIS A 210 -13.73 -7.71 0.92
C HIS A 210 -13.13 -6.98 -0.31
N TRP A 211 -13.13 -7.66 -1.46
CA TRP A 211 -12.80 -7.07 -2.77
C TRP A 211 -14.01 -6.44 -3.48
N ARG A 212 -15.24 -6.69 -3.00
CA ARG A 212 -16.45 -6.01 -3.48
C ARG A 212 -16.65 -4.67 -2.79
N ARG A 213 -17.33 -3.78 -3.48
CA ARG A 213 -17.77 -2.51 -2.93
C ARG A 213 -18.87 -2.72 -1.91
N LEU A 214 -18.58 -2.45 -0.66
CA LEU A 214 -19.53 -2.54 0.44
C LEU A 214 -20.22 -1.19 0.68
N PRO A 215 -21.50 -1.17 1.16
CA PRO A 215 -22.17 0.06 1.53
C PRO A 215 -21.46 0.69 2.75
N ALA A 216 -21.26 2.01 2.70
CA ALA A 216 -20.77 2.76 3.85
C ALA A 216 -21.84 2.79 4.95
N ARG A 217 -21.39 2.62 6.20
CA ARG A 217 -22.24 2.69 7.39
C ARG A 217 -21.43 3.16 8.59
N GLN A 218 -22.07 3.91 9.49
CA GLN A 218 -21.45 4.32 10.75
C GLN A 218 -21.03 3.08 11.57
N GLY A 219 -19.82 3.10 12.12
CA GLY A 219 -19.22 1.98 12.85
C GLY A 219 -18.59 0.89 11.97
N ARG A 220 -18.91 0.83 10.68
CA ARG A 220 -18.34 -0.15 9.76
C ARG A 220 -17.00 0.35 9.19
N LEU A 221 -15.90 -0.22 9.63
CA LEU A 221 -14.58 -0.03 9.01
C LEU A 221 -14.45 -0.94 7.78
N ARG A 222 -14.67 -0.38 6.58
CA ARG A 222 -14.48 -1.11 5.33
C ARG A 222 -13.01 -1.15 4.98
N VAL A 223 -12.59 -2.35 4.56
CA VAL A 223 -11.21 -2.62 4.19
C VAL A 223 -11.20 -3.40 2.87
N ALA A 224 -10.49 -2.88 1.88
CA ALA A 224 -10.36 -3.57 0.61
C ALA A 224 -9.32 -4.70 0.71
N LEU A 225 -9.69 -5.87 0.16
CA LEU A 225 -8.78 -6.99 -0.08
C LEU A 225 -8.20 -6.87 -1.49
N PRO A 226 -6.92 -6.50 -1.65
CA PRO A 226 -6.27 -6.45 -2.95
C PRO A 226 -6.14 -7.86 -3.55
N SER A 227 -6.97 -8.14 -4.56
CA SER A 227 -7.09 -9.47 -5.17
C SER A 227 -7.61 -9.42 -6.62
N LEU A 228 -7.93 -8.22 -7.14
CA LEU A 228 -8.47 -8.05 -8.48
C LEU A 228 -7.38 -7.66 -9.47
N VAL A 229 -7.43 -8.23 -10.68
CA VAL A 229 -6.59 -7.85 -11.81
C VAL A 229 -7.47 -7.41 -12.98
N LEU A 230 -7.18 -6.24 -13.55
CA LEU A 230 -7.89 -5.69 -14.70
C LEU A 230 -7.12 -5.99 -15.99
N GLY A 231 -7.72 -6.76 -16.88
CA GLY A 231 -7.20 -7.04 -18.21
C GLY A 231 -7.72 -6.04 -19.24
N LEU A 232 -6.82 -5.56 -20.10
CA LEU A 232 -7.11 -4.54 -21.11
C LEU A 232 -6.66 -4.98 -22.50
N GLY A 233 -7.55 -4.84 -23.48
CA GLY A 233 -7.22 -4.93 -24.90
C GLY A 233 -7.72 -3.67 -25.59
N CYS A 234 -6.87 -2.95 -26.34
CA CYS A 234 -7.28 -1.70 -26.97
C CYS A 234 -6.67 -1.51 -28.38
N ARG A 235 -7.31 -0.65 -29.19
CA ARG A 235 -6.72 -0.14 -30.44
C ARG A 235 -5.58 0.82 -30.13
N LYS A 236 -4.66 0.98 -31.09
CA LYS A 236 -3.54 1.93 -30.98
C LYS A 236 -4.10 3.37 -30.96
N GLY A 237 -3.56 4.20 -30.08
CA GLY A 237 -3.93 5.62 -29.97
C GLY A 237 -5.31 5.85 -29.34
N ILE A 238 -5.81 4.93 -28.52
CA ILE A 238 -7.08 5.13 -27.78
C ILE A 238 -6.97 6.32 -26.83
N PRO A 239 -8.01 7.18 -26.72
CA PRO A 239 -7.99 8.30 -25.77
C PRO A 239 -7.96 7.82 -24.31
N ALA A 240 -7.02 8.33 -23.50
CA ALA A 240 -6.91 8.00 -22.08
C ALA A 240 -8.18 8.27 -21.25
N PRO A 241 -8.92 9.38 -21.46
CA PRO A 241 -10.19 9.61 -20.76
C PRO A 241 -11.24 8.52 -21.03
N LEU A 242 -11.29 7.99 -22.26
CA LEU A 242 -12.22 6.91 -22.60
C LEU A 242 -11.89 5.64 -21.81
N VAL A 243 -10.60 5.30 -21.69
CA VAL A 243 -10.15 4.14 -20.91
C VAL A 243 -10.50 4.31 -19.44
N ALA A 244 -10.20 5.46 -18.86
CA ALA A 244 -10.48 5.76 -17.45
C ALA A 244 -11.99 5.65 -17.14
N THR A 245 -12.85 6.33 -17.92
CA THR A 245 -14.30 6.28 -17.74
C THR A 245 -14.87 4.87 -17.92
N ALA A 246 -14.34 4.12 -18.89
CA ALA A 246 -14.78 2.73 -19.12
C ALA A 246 -14.45 1.81 -17.95
N VAL A 247 -13.25 1.97 -17.37
CA VAL A 247 -12.81 1.20 -16.19
C VAL A 247 -13.65 1.54 -14.96
N GLU A 248 -13.84 2.82 -14.67
CA GLU A 248 -14.68 3.28 -13.55
C GLU A 248 -16.12 2.76 -13.70
N GLY A 249 -16.70 2.86 -14.89
CA GLY A 249 -18.02 2.36 -15.18
C GLY A 249 -18.15 0.83 -15.07
N LEU A 250 -17.11 0.08 -15.45
CA LEU A 250 -17.10 -1.38 -15.31
C LEU A 250 -17.04 -1.78 -13.83
N LEU A 251 -16.13 -1.21 -13.05
CA LEU A 251 -16.01 -1.50 -11.63
C LEU A 251 -17.31 -1.17 -10.87
N LEU A 252 -17.92 -0.02 -11.17
CA LEU A 252 -19.18 0.39 -10.55
C LEU A 252 -20.32 -0.58 -10.88
N ARG A 253 -20.52 -0.94 -12.16
CA ARG A 253 -21.59 -1.84 -12.59
C ARG A 253 -21.50 -3.23 -11.96
N HIS A 254 -20.30 -3.72 -11.73
CA HIS A 254 -20.07 -5.05 -11.15
C HIS A 254 -19.85 -5.02 -9.64
N GLY A 255 -20.01 -3.86 -8.99
CA GLY A 255 -19.84 -3.70 -7.54
C GLY A 255 -18.42 -4.04 -7.06
N LEU A 256 -17.40 -3.76 -7.87
CA LEU A 256 -16.01 -4.01 -7.54
C LEU A 256 -15.37 -2.80 -6.87
N GLU A 257 -14.57 -3.03 -5.83
CA GLU A 257 -13.87 -1.96 -5.13
C GLU A 257 -12.59 -1.58 -5.88
N PRO A 258 -12.44 -0.33 -6.35
CA PRO A 258 -11.25 0.10 -7.07
C PRO A 258 -9.95 -0.13 -6.31
N GLN A 259 -9.96 0.01 -4.99
CA GLN A 259 -8.78 -0.24 -4.14
C GLN A 259 -8.46 -1.73 -3.96
N ALA A 260 -9.33 -2.63 -4.42
CA ALA A 260 -9.03 -4.06 -4.50
C ALA A 260 -8.21 -4.45 -5.76
N LEU A 261 -8.01 -3.52 -6.71
CA LEU A 261 -7.14 -3.76 -7.86
C LEU A 261 -5.68 -3.86 -7.42
N THR A 262 -4.97 -4.85 -7.97
CA THR A 262 -3.55 -5.11 -7.70
C THR A 262 -2.66 -4.81 -8.91
N ALA A 263 -3.16 -5.04 -10.11
CA ALA A 263 -2.44 -4.83 -11.35
C ALA A 263 -3.37 -4.57 -12.53
N LEU A 264 -2.81 -3.99 -13.58
CA LEU A 264 -3.33 -3.96 -14.93
C LEU A 264 -2.59 -5.01 -15.76
N ALA A 265 -3.25 -5.62 -16.74
CA ALA A 265 -2.65 -6.66 -17.57
C ALA A 265 -3.02 -6.49 -19.05
N THR A 266 -2.07 -6.69 -19.96
CA THR A 266 -2.27 -6.58 -21.41
C THR A 266 -1.23 -7.41 -22.19
N VAL A 267 -1.29 -7.34 -23.52
CA VAL A 267 -0.29 -7.95 -24.40
C VAL A 267 0.96 -7.06 -24.52
N THR A 268 2.15 -7.64 -24.65
CA THR A 268 3.46 -6.95 -24.68
C THR A 268 3.52 -5.79 -25.68
N GLU A 269 2.89 -5.91 -26.86
CA GLU A 269 2.85 -4.87 -27.88
C GLU A 269 2.05 -3.61 -27.47
N LYS A 270 1.31 -3.71 -26.36
CA LYS A 270 0.57 -2.59 -25.76
C LYS A 270 1.24 -1.99 -24.53
N ALA A 271 2.42 -2.47 -24.15
CA ALA A 271 3.17 -1.96 -23.01
C ALA A 271 3.40 -0.44 -23.08
N GLN A 272 3.64 0.11 -24.27
CA GLN A 272 3.91 1.52 -24.51
C GLN A 272 2.69 2.34 -24.96
N GLU A 273 1.47 1.78 -24.87
CA GLU A 273 0.26 2.54 -25.21
C GLU A 273 0.02 3.67 -24.19
N PRO A 274 0.02 4.95 -24.62
CA PRO A 274 -0.02 6.09 -23.70
C PRO A 274 -1.21 6.06 -22.73
N ALA A 275 -2.37 5.64 -23.20
CA ALA A 275 -3.58 5.56 -22.38
C ALA A 275 -3.48 4.51 -21.27
N LEU A 276 -2.78 3.39 -21.50
CA LEU A 276 -2.56 2.36 -20.48
C LEU A 276 -1.50 2.78 -19.48
N GLN A 277 -0.45 3.44 -19.92
CA GLN A 277 0.58 4.02 -19.04
C GLN A 277 -0.01 5.13 -18.13
N GLU A 278 -0.88 5.98 -18.70
CA GLU A 278 -1.60 7.00 -17.93
C GLU A 278 -2.51 6.37 -16.88
N LEU A 279 -3.27 5.32 -17.24
CA LEU A 279 -4.13 4.60 -16.30
C LEU A 279 -3.31 3.95 -15.18
N SER A 280 -2.19 3.29 -15.53
CA SER A 280 -1.25 2.68 -14.57
C SER A 280 -0.73 3.72 -13.56
N ARG A 281 -0.27 4.87 -14.03
CA ARG A 281 0.23 5.95 -13.19
C ARG A 281 -0.87 6.56 -12.31
N ARG A 282 -2.08 6.80 -12.86
CA ARG A 282 -3.24 7.35 -12.14
C ARG A 282 -3.70 6.44 -11.00
N LEU A 283 -3.69 5.11 -11.22
CA LEU A 283 -4.12 4.14 -10.22
C LEU A 283 -2.97 3.70 -9.28
N GLY A 284 -1.72 4.05 -9.59
CA GLY A 284 -0.54 3.59 -8.85
C GLY A 284 -0.36 2.07 -8.94
N LEU A 285 -0.78 1.44 -10.07
CA LEU A 285 -0.76 0.00 -10.26
C LEU A 285 0.24 -0.40 -11.37
N PRO A 286 0.95 -1.53 -11.23
CA PRO A 286 1.80 -2.04 -12.29
C PRO A 286 1.00 -2.43 -13.52
N LEU A 287 1.56 -2.22 -14.71
CA LEU A 287 1.05 -2.74 -15.98
C LEU A 287 1.87 -4.00 -16.33
N LEU A 288 1.29 -5.16 -16.13
CA LEU A 288 1.88 -6.45 -16.48
C LEU A 288 1.61 -6.76 -17.94
N THR A 289 2.60 -7.32 -18.62
CA THR A 289 2.50 -7.66 -20.03
C THR A 289 2.89 -9.10 -20.28
N PHE A 290 2.21 -9.73 -21.23
CA PHE A 290 2.38 -11.13 -21.59
C PHE A 290 2.52 -11.24 -23.11
N ASP A 291 3.31 -12.19 -23.58
CA ASP A 291 3.45 -12.45 -24.99
C ASP A 291 2.19 -13.10 -25.59
N ALA A 292 1.95 -12.85 -26.87
CA ALA A 292 0.76 -13.36 -27.54
C ALA A 292 0.65 -14.90 -27.48
N ALA A 293 1.77 -15.61 -27.48
CA ALA A 293 1.82 -17.07 -27.34
C ALA A 293 1.37 -17.53 -25.95
N GLU A 294 1.80 -16.84 -24.89
CA GLU A 294 1.36 -17.11 -23.50
C GLU A 294 -0.14 -16.88 -23.36
N LEU A 295 -0.65 -15.77 -23.92
CA LEU A 295 -2.09 -15.44 -23.91
C LEU A 295 -2.92 -16.46 -24.70
N ALA A 296 -2.41 -16.94 -25.83
CA ALA A 296 -3.09 -17.92 -26.66
C ALA A 296 -3.18 -19.32 -26.02
N ALA A 297 -2.31 -19.62 -25.06
CA ALA A 297 -2.34 -20.85 -24.28
C ALA A 297 -3.44 -20.88 -23.19
N VAL A 298 -4.04 -19.70 -22.89
CA VAL A 298 -5.09 -19.58 -21.86
C VAL A 298 -6.47 -19.79 -22.47
N THR A 299 -7.21 -20.77 -22.00
CA THR A 299 -8.63 -20.96 -22.37
C THR A 299 -9.46 -19.81 -21.81
N THR A 300 -10.20 -19.12 -22.67
CA THR A 300 -11.08 -18.00 -22.30
C THR A 300 -12.45 -18.13 -22.94
N PRO A 301 -13.51 -17.58 -22.32
CA PRO A 301 -14.87 -17.66 -22.85
C PRO A 301 -15.06 -17.01 -24.23
N HIS A 302 -14.31 -15.91 -24.49
CA HIS A 302 -14.52 -15.06 -25.67
C HIS A 302 -13.23 -14.89 -26.52
N PRO A 303 -12.68 -15.98 -27.10
CA PRO A 303 -11.50 -15.87 -27.97
C PRO A 303 -11.83 -15.03 -29.23
N SER A 304 -10.82 -14.35 -29.75
CA SER A 304 -10.93 -13.49 -30.94
C SER A 304 -10.04 -14.01 -32.07
N THR A 305 -10.64 -14.37 -33.19
CA THR A 305 -9.91 -14.77 -34.40
C THR A 305 -9.02 -13.63 -34.91
N ALA A 306 -9.50 -12.39 -34.87
CA ALA A 306 -8.73 -11.20 -35.26
C ALA A 306 -7.47 -10.99 -34.37
N ALA A 307 -7.50 -11.40 -33.10
CA ALA A 307 -6.29 -11.39 -32.27
C ALA A 307 -5.33 -12.52 -32.70
N GLY A 308 -5.83 -13.73 -32.90
CA GLY A 308 -5.02 -14.86 -33.39
C GLY A 308 -4.36 -14.55 -34.72
N GLU A 309 -5.10 -14.05 -35.71
CA GLU A 309 -4.57 -13.67 -37.04
C GLU A 309 -3.51 -12.58 -36.92
N ARG A 310 -3.74 -11.54 -36.11
CA ARG A 310 -2.82 -10.44 -35.94
C ARG A 310 -1.46 -10.88 -35.37
N PHE A 311 -1.46 -11.84 -34.47
CA PHE A 311 -0.26 -12.29 -33.76
C PHE A 311 0.26 -13.63 -34.26
N GLY A 312 -0.36 -14.24 -35.28
CA GLY A 312 0.07 -15.53 -35.84
C GLY A 312 -0.12 -16.71 -34.87
N CYS A 313 -1.13 -16.62 -34.00
CA CYS A 313 -1.42 -17.60 -32.95
C CYS A 313 -2.85 -18.15 -33.11
N THR A 314 -3.21 -19.14 -32.28
CA THR A 314 -4.61 -19.55 -32.12
C THR A 314 -5.48 -18.39 -31.60
N PRO A 315 -6.79 -18.38 -31.87
CA PRO A 315 -7.69 -17.33 -31.35
C PRO A 315 -7.62 -17.22 -29.83
N PHE A 316 -7.48 -15.99 -29.30
CA PHE A 316 -7.40 -15.72 -27.87
C PHE A 316 -8.04 -14.37 -27.51
N SER A 317 -8.34 -14.18 -26.22
CA SER A 317 -8.87 -12.91 -25.71
C SER A 317 -7.78 -12.19 -24.92
N VAL A 318 -7.27 -11.06 -25.44
CA VAL A 318 -6.20 -10.29 -24.78
C VAL A 318 -6.58 -9.94 -23.34
N CYS A 319 -7.76 -9.33 -23.11
CA CYS A 319 -8.13 -8.86 -21.78
C CYS A 319 -8.40 -10.02 -20.79
N GLU A 320 -9.09 -11.09 -21.23
CA GLU A 320 -9.40 -12.22 -20.34
C GLU A 320 -8.16 -13.05 -20.02
N ALA A 321 -7.36 -13.39 -21.04
CA ALA A 321 -6.14 -14.17 -20.85
C ALA A 321 -5.12 -13.42 -19.99
N ALA A 322 -4.90 -12.12 -20.26
CA ALA A 322 -3.94 -11.33 -19.52
C ALA A 322 -4.32 -11.18 -18.03
N CYS A 323 -5.59 -10.90 -17.71
CA CYS A 323 -5.97 -10.80 -16.28
C CYS A 323 -5.91 -12.16 -15.57
N LEU A 324 -6.23 -13.27 -16.22
CA LEU A 324 -6.10 -14.59 -15.64
C LEU A 324 -4.65 -14.97 -15.34
N LEU A 325 -3.73 -14.76 -16.32
CA LEU A 325 -2.30 -15.03 -16.09
C LEU A 325 -1.73 -14.15 -14.97
N ALA A 326 -2.04 -12.87 -14.98
CA ALA A 326 -1.57 -11.96 -13.94
C ALA A 326 -2.15 -12.32 -12.55
N ALA A 327 -3.42 -12.72 -12.48
CA ALA A 327 -4.05 -13.14 -11.23
C ALA A 327 -3.42 -14.42 -10.65
N ARG A 328 -3.02 -15.37 -11.51
CA ARG A 328 -2.27 -16.58 -11.11
C ARG A 328 -0.89 -16.22 -10.55
N GLN A 329 -0.15 -15.32 -11.20
CA GLN A 329 1.16 -14.86 -10.71
C GLN A 329 1.07 -14.19 -9.34
N MET A 330 0.00 -13.42 -9.08
CA MET A 330 -0.23 -12.76 -7.80
C MET A 330 -0.57 -13.73 -6.67
N GLY A 331 -1.12 -14.90 -6.95
CA GLY A 331 -1.39 -15.94 -5.98
C GLY A 331 -0.13 -16.68 -5.50
N THR A 332 0.92 -16.79 -6.34
CA THR A 332 2.19 -17.46 -5.99
C THR A 332 3.12 -16.61 -5.12
N THR A 333 3.05 -15.30 -5.23
CA THR A 333 3.79 -14.38 -4.37
C THR A 333 2.96 -14.11 -3.13
N GLY A 334 2.99 -15.00 -2.14
CA GLY A 334 2.54 -14.70 -0.79
C GLY A 334 3.23 -13.40 -0.36
N ALA A 335 2.44 -12.37 -0.06
CA ALA A 335 2.75 -11.03 0.40
C ALA A 335 4.24 -10.73 0.73
N THR A 336 5.11 -10.75 -0.26
CA THR A 336 6.39 -10.05 -0.22
C THR A 336 6.19 -8.73 -0.96
N THR A 337 5.76 -7.70 -0.23
CA THR A 337 6.13 -6.34 -0.60
C THR A 337 7.65 -6.32 -0.77
N PRO A 338 8.22 -5.76 -1.85
CA PRO A 338 9.65 -5.57 -1.95
C PRO A 338 10.09 -4.67 -0.79
N GLY A 339 10.75 -5.22 0.24
CA GLY A 339 11.23 -4.42 1.36
C GLY A 339 11.25 -5.07 2.74
N ASP A 340 11.01 -6.37 2.88
CA ASP A 340 11.10 -7.05 4.18
C ASP A 340 12.45 -7.76 4.36
N GLU A 341 13.51 -6.97 4.52
CA GLU A 341 14.72 -7.36 5.24
C GLU A 341 14.89 -6.40 6.41
N GLY A 342 14.23 -6.68 7.50
CA GLY A 342 14.27 -5.88 8.73
C GLY A 342 13.36 -6.44 9.82
N THR A 343 13.31 -7.75 9.96
CA THR A 343 12.62 -8.43 11.05
C THR A 343 13.35 -8.13 12.36
N LEU A 344 12.73 -7.35 13.24
CA LEU A 344 13.07 -7.36 14.66
C LEU A 344 12.87 -8.80 15.17
N PRO A 345 13.79 -9.36 15.98
CA PRO A 345 13.59 -10.67 16.56
C PRO A 345 12.49 -10.59 17.61
N VAL A 346 11.29 -10.98 17.25
CA VAL A 346 10.32 -11.47 18.22
C VAL A 346 10.91 -12.75 18.76
N SER A 347 11.26 -12.77 20.02
CA SER A 347 11.76 -13.95 20.72
C SER A 347 10.80 -15.11 20.48
N ARG A 348 11.21 -16.06 19.66
CA ARG A 348 10.51 -17.34 19.49
C ARG A 348 10.59 -18.09 20.81
N GLY A 349 9.58 -17.93 21.64
CA GLY A 349 9.25 -18.92 22.66
C GLY A 349 9.01 -20.24 21.96
N ARG A 350 9.85 -21.23 22.28
CA ARG A 350 9.73 -22.61 21.79
C ARG A 350 8.38 -23.17 22.24
N LEU A 351 7.37 -23.20 21.38
CA LEU A 351 6.14 -23.97 21.58
C LEU A 351 6.40 -25.41 21.15
N LYS A 352 6.03 -26.31 22.03
CA LYS A 352 6.13 -27.76 21.84
C LYS A 352 5.23 -28.24 20.71
N ASP A 353 5.78 -29.18 19.94
CA ASP A 353 5.13 -29.87 18.84
C ASP A 353 3.72 -30.36 19.22
N GLY A 354 2.70 -29.85 18.49
CA GLY A 354 1.35 -30.37 18.45
C GLY A 354 0.84 -30.41 17.01
N PRO A 355 0.00 -31.39 16.61
CA PRO A 355 -0.26 -31.76 15.23
C PRO A 355 -1.23 -30.81 14.46
N LEU A 356 -1.28 -29.52 14.78
CA LEU A 356 -2.16 -28.52 14.14
C LEU A 356 -1.43 -27.48 13.28
N ALA A 357 -0.10 -27.59 13.14
CA ALA A 357 0.71 -26.60 12.41
C ALA A 357 0.85 -26.85 10.89
N GLU A 358 0.29 -27.94 10.36
CA GLU A 358 0.48 -28.32 8.94
C GLU A 358 -0.66 -27.91 7.98
N ARG A 359 -1.73 -27.25 8.44
CA ARG A 359 -2.87 -26.89 7.56
C ARG A 359 -2.95 -25.43 7.10
N ALA A 360 -1.94 -24.63 7.31
CA ALA A 360 -2.01 -23.19 7.03
C ALA A 360 -1.36 -22.75 5.70
N ASN A 361 -0.99 -23.63 4.79
CA ASN A 361 -0.25 -23.26 3.57
C ASN A 361 -0.54 -24.14 2.34
N GLU A 362 -1.74 -24.66 2.18
CA GLU A 362 -2.15 -25.24 0.91
C GLU A 362 -2.94 -24.20 0.12
N SER A 363 -2.27 -23.52 -0.82
CA SER A 363 -2.93 -22.78 -1.88
C SER A 363 -3.68 -23.78 -2.75
N GLU A 364 -4.98 -23.57 -2.98
CA GLU A 364 -5.73 -24.35 -3.95
C GLU A 364 -5.05 -24.26 -5.32
N THR A 365 -4.79 -25.41 -5.93
CA THR A 365 -4.19 -25.50 -7.25
C THR A 365 -5.19 -26.16 -8.20
N ASP A 366 -5.15 -25.81 -9.48
CA ASP A 366 -6.03 -26.34 -10.54
C ASP A 366 -5.75 -27.81 -10.94
N GLY A 367 -5.18 -28.61 -10.08
CA GLY A 367 -4.77 -30.01 -10.36
C GLY A 367 -3.46 -30.12 -11.14
N THR A 368 -2.91 -29.01 -11.65
CA THR A 368 -1.59 -28.93 -12.27
C THR A 368 -0.54 -28.35 -11.32
N GLY A 369 -0.95 -27.98 -10.11
CA GLY A 369 -0.10 -27.29 -9.12
C GLY A 369 0.01 -25.78 -9.32
N ALA A 370 -0.76 -25.20 -10.26
CA ALA A 370 -0.78 -23.76 -10.49
C ALA A 370 -1.81 -23.05 -9.60
N PRO A 371 -1.55 -21.80 -9.16
CA PRO A 371 -2.49 -21.02 -8.36
C PRO A 371 -3.81 -20.80 -9.11
N VAL A 372 -4.91 -20.90 -8.40
CA VAL A 372 -6.25 -20.72 -8.96
C VAL A 372 -6.51 -19.23 -9.19
N ALA A 373 -7.04 -18.90 -10.38
CA ALA A 373 -7.55 -17.59 -10.70
C ALA A 373 -8.90 -17.73 -11.39
N ARG A 374 -9.86 -16.88 -11.02
CA ARG A 374 -11.22 -16.91 -11.55
C ARG A 374 -11.56 -15.63 -12.29
N LEU A 375 -12.15 -15.76 -13.47
CA LEU A 375 -12.72 -14.62 -14.20
C LEU A 375 -14.01 -14.18 -13.52
N LEU A 376 -14.06 -12.93 -13.05
CA LEU A 376 -15.23 -12.32 -12.42
C LEU A 376 -16.08 -11.53 -13.43
N VAL A 377 -15.42 -10.83 -14.34
CA VAL A 377 -16.05 -10.06 -15.39
C VAL A 377 -15.45 -10.50 -16.71
N GLU A 378 -16.29 -11.10 -17.53
CA GLU A 378 -15.95 -11.53 -18.88
C GLU A 378 -15.73 -10.31 -19.80
N LYS A 379 -15.21 -10.58 -20.98
CA LYS A 379 -14.89 -9.56 -21.98
C LYS A 379 -16.02 -8.57 -22.25
N THR A 380 -15.86 -7.37 -21.80
CA THR A 380 -16.73 -6.24 -22.04
C THR A 380 -16.15 -5.35 -23.15
N LYS A 381 -16.91 -5.11 -24.22
CA LYS A 381 -16.50 -4.24 -25.33
C LYS A 381 -16.99 -2.80 -25.09
N VAL A 382 -16.12 -1.82 -25.31
CA VAL A 382 -16.43 -0.40 -25.16
C VAL A 382 -16.10 0.33 -26.45
N ALA A 383 -17.09 0.97 -27.04
CA ALA A 383 -17.00 1.79 -28.27
C ALA A 383 -16.25 1.11 -29.45
N GLY A 384 -16.21 -0.22 -29.50
CA GLY A 384 -15.48 -0.97 -30.52
C GLY A 384 -13.95 -0.81 -30.51
N GLN A 385 -13.37 -0.12 -29.52
CA GLN A 385 -11.95 0.22 -29.44
C GLN A 385 -11.26 -0.34 -28.19
N LEU A 386 -12.01 -0.69 -27.15
CA LEU A 386 -11.51 -1.17 -25.87
C LEU A 386 -12.24 -2.45 -25.48
N THR A 387 -11.51 -3.38 -24.90
CA THR A 387 -12.03 -4.56 -24.24
C THR A 387 -11.47 -4.64 -22.83
N LEU A 388 -12.34 -4.94 -21.86
CA LEU A 388 -12.02 -5.04 -20.45
C LEU A 388 -12.47 -6.39 -19.91
N ALA A 389 -11.73 -6.96 -18.97
CA ALA A 389 -12.09 -8.12 -18.18
C ALA A 389 -11.49 -8.00 -16.78
N VAL A 390 -12.07 -8.68 -15.78
CA VAL A 390 -11.53 -8.68 -14.41
C VAL A 390 -11.41 -10.12 -13.93
N ALA A 391 -10.24 -10.47 -13.43
CA ALA A 391 -10.00 -11.74 -12.74
C ALA A 391 -9.74 -11.52 -11.25
N LEU A 392 -10.11 -12.52 -10.47
CA LEU A 392 -9.85 -12.64 -9.04
C LEU A 392 -8.68 -13.60 -8.85
N SER A 393 -7.70 -13.19 -8.06
CA SER A 393 -6.60 -14.06 -7.64
C SER A 393 -7.04 -14.99 -6.50
N ASP A 394 -6.27 -16.03 -6.24
CA ASP A 394 -6.47 -16.99 -5.15
C ASP A 394 -6.76 -16.31 -3.79
N ARG A 395 -6.09 -15.22 -3.51
CA ARG A 395 -6.29 -14.42 -2.28
C ARG A 395 -7.74 -13.96 -2.07
N GLY A 396 -8.50 -13.76 -3.13
CA GLY A 396 -9.90 -13.30 -3.09
C GLY A 396 -10.93 -14.43 -3.11
N LEU A 397 -10.51 -15.67 -3.34
CA LEU A 397 -11.40 -16.83 -3.34
C LEU A 397 -11.73 -17.24 -1.90
N ARG A 398 -12.94 -17.70 -1.68
CA ARG A 398 -13.34 -18.24 -0.36
C ARG A 398 -12.56 -19.52 -0.08
N ARG A 399 -12.17 -19.72 1.18
CA ARG A 399 -11.64 -21.03 1.64
C ARG A 399 -12.69 -22.15 1.69
N ASN A 400 -13.97 -21.86 1.42
CA ASN A 400 -15.12 -22.77 1.55
C ASN A 400 -16.08 -22.70 0.35
N ASP A 401 -15.62 -22.44 -0.87
CA ASP A 401 -16.44 -22.65 -2.07
C ASP A 401 -16.23 -24.09 -2.57
N ASP A 402 -16.66 -25.09 -1.77
CA ASP A 402 -17.00 -26.47 -2.17
C ASP A 402 -18.52 -26.61 -2.27
#